data_b62e625ea5c329dfed8177d9a111feb3
#
_entry.id   b62e625ea5c329dfed8177d9a111feb3
#
_cell.length_a   1.000
_cell.length_b   1.000
_cell.length_c   1.000
_cell.angle_alpha   90.00
_cell.angle_beta   90.00
_cell.angle_gamma   90.00
#
_symmetry.space_group_name_H-M   'P 1'
#
loop_
_entity.id
_entity.type
_entity.pdbx_description
1 polymer ?
#
loop_
_entity_poly.entity_id
_entity_poly.type
_entity_poly.pdbx_seq_one_letter_code
_entity_poly.pdbx_strand_id
1 'polypeptide(L)'
;KYVEYLISTPINYTCTNLADHLDGEISHDAINDYLRRENHTPHTIWELAKPLINNSKEAYLIVDDSIQNKQYSQKIELVKLQYSGNTHSLVRGIGIVNLVHAHQNDYNPIDYRVYAPSVDGKTKNEHLRDLLRLAFEEKNIQAQTILFDSWYAASENLKYIHRLGKFFVTTLKENRLVSLSKE
;
A
#
# COMPACT_ATOMS: atom_id res chain seq x y z
N LYS A 1 5.91 20.43 -7.71
CA LYS A 1 7.01 20.92 -6.84
C LYS A 1 7.23 20.03 -5.59
N TYR A 2 6.22 19.79 -4.69
CA TYR A 2 6.45 19.02 -3.45
C TYR A 2 6.86 17.57 -3.71
N VAL A 3 6.17 16.85 -4.58
CA VAL A 3 6.50 15.47 -4.95
C VAL A 3 7.84 15.39 -5.68
N GLU A 4 8.12 16.30 -6.57
CA GLU A 4 9.42 16.40 -7.26
C GLU A 4 10.56 16.60 -6.26
N TYR A 5 10.36 17.46 -5.27
CA TYR A 5 11.30 17.64 -4.18
C TYR A 5 11.52 16.35 -3.38
N LEU A 6 10.46 15.62 -3.01
CA LEU A 6 10.59 14.34 -2.29
C LEU A 6 11.38 13.29 -3.06
N ILE A 7 11.29 13.30 -4.39
CA ILE A 7 12.00 12.37 -5.27
C ILE A 7 13.46 12.77 -5.46
N SER A 8 13.74 14.07 -5.54
CA SER A 8 15.06 14.59 -5.93
C SER A 8 15.98 14.93 -4.77
N THR A 9 15.45 15.18 -3.56
CA THR A 9 16.30 15.60 -2.43
C THR A 9 17.06 14.41 -1.82
N PRO A 10 18.39 14.52 -1.63
CA PRO A 10 19.19 13.50 -0.97
C PRO A 10 19.20 13.63 0.56
N ILE A 11 18.61 14.68 1.10
CA ILE A 11 18.65 15.03 2.52
C ILE A 11 17.26 15.09 3.13
N ASN A 12 17.14 15.54 4.37
CA ASN A 12 15.89 15.57 5.15
C ASN A 12 14.72 16.21 4.41
N TYR A 13 13.61 15.48 4.33
CA TYR A 13 12.34 15.90 3.74
C TYR A 13 11.58 16.85 4.70
N THR A 14 12.03 18.09 4.84
CA THR A 14 11.38 19.08 5.69
C THR A 14 10.77 20.21 4.85
N CYS A 15 9.72 20.83 5.36
CA CYS A 15 9.14 21.99 4.70
C CYS A 15 10.11 23.17 4.66
N THR A 16 10.98 23.30 5.66
CA THR A 16 12.05 24.31 5.68
C THR A 16 13.04 24.09 4.53
N ASN A 17 13.55 22.85 4.40
CA ASN A 17 14.49 22.53 3.32
C ASN A 17 13.86 22.70 1.92
N LEU A 18 12.56 22.42 1.78
CA LEU A 18 11.86 22.70 0.52
C LEU A 18 11.74 24.21 0.26
N ALA A 19 11.42 25.00 1.28
CA ALA A 19 11.36 26.47 1.14
C ALA A 19 12.72 27.06 0.75
N ASP A 20 13.80 26.57 1.36
CA ASP A 20 15.18 26.96 1.01
C ASP A 20 15.53 26.56 -0.43
N HIS A 21 15.11 25.35 -0.86
CA HIS A 21 15.33 24.86 -2.23
C HIS A 21 14.55 25.65 -3.29
N LEU A 22 13.48 26.31 -2.89
CA LEU A 22 12.67 27.19 -3.75
C LEU A 22 13.09 28.67 -3.61
N ASP A 23 14.28 28.96 -3.08
CA ASP A 23 14.81 30.31 -2.88
C ASP A 23 13.85 31.26 -2.15
N GLY A 24 12.99 30.69 -1.29
CA GLY A 24 12.01 31.46 -0.52
C GLY A 24 10.77 31.90 -1.30
N GLU A 25 10.57 31.45 -2.55
CA GLU A 25 9.34 31.73 -3.32
C GLU A 25 8.08 31.27 -2.58
N ILE A 26 8.19 30.19 -1.80
CA ILE A 26 7.12 29.64 -0.97
C ILE A 26 7.67 29.44 0.45
N SER A 27 7.03 30.06 1.44
CA SER A 27 7.45 29.91 2.82
C SER A 27 7.18 28.49 3.37
N HIS A 28 7.98 28.06 4.36
CA HIS A 28 7.75 26.79 5.01
C HIS A 28 6.36 26.68 5.68
N ASP A 29 5.81 27.79 6.16
CA ASP A 29 4.47 27.85 6.74
C ASP A 29 3.40 27.61 5.68
N ALA A 30 3.54 28.20 4.49
CA ALA A 30 2.62 27.96 3.39
C ALA A 30 2.63 26.50 2.92
N ILE A 31 3.80 25.85 2.92
CA ILE A 31 3.94 24.41 2.61
C ILE A 31 3.26 23.56 3.70
N ASN A 32 3.49 23.87 4.97
CA ASN A 32 2.84 23.18 6.09
C ASN A 32 1.33 23.34 6.06
N ASP A 33 0.83 24.53 5.79
CA ASP A 33 -0.61 24.80 5.71
C ASP A 33 -1.25 24.07 4.52
N TYR A 34 -0.58 24.01 3.38
CA TYR A 34 -1.01 23.20 2.25
C TYR A 34 -1.14 21.74 2.66
N LEU A 35 -0.07 21.12 3.19
CA LEU A 35 -0.08 19.71 3.61
C LEU A 35 -1.11 19.40 4.70
N ARG A 36 -1.42 20.36 5.57
CA ARG A 36 -2.46 20.21 6.60
C ARG A 36 -3.88 20.26 6.04
N ARG A 37 -4.11 21.03 4.98
CA ARG A 37 -5.43 21.20 4.34
C ARG A 37 -5.75 20.08 3.38
N GLU A 38 -4.73 19.53 2.74
CA GLU A 38 -4.90 18.42 1.79
C GLU A 38 -5.34 17.15 2.51
N ASN A 39 -6.48 16.63 2.07
CA ASN A 39 -7.05 15.39 2.61
C ASN A 39 -7.10 14.33 1.52
N HIS A 40 -5.94 13.71 1.27
CA HIS A 40 -5.83 12.64 0.29
C HIS A 40 -6.28 11.30 0.89
N THR A 41 -7.20 10.66 0.21
CA THR A 41 -7.75 9.36 0.59
C THR A 41 -7.38 8.29 -0.45
N PRO A 42 -7.61 7.00 -0.17
CA PRO A 42 -7.47 5.95 -1.19
C PRO A 42 -8.29 6.24 -2.46
N HIS A 43 -9.44 6.91 -2.33
CA HIS A 43 -10.24 7.33 -3.48
C HIS A 43 -9.50 8.34 -4.37
N THR A 44 -8.75 9.28 -3.78
CA THR A 44 -7.93 10.23 -4.55
C THR A 44 -6.91 9.52 -5.43
N ILE A 45 -6.22 8.49 -4.87
CA ILE A 45 -5.29 7.67 -5.67
C ILE A 45 -6.02 6.96 -6.80
N TRP A 46 -7.20 6.39 -6.52
CA TRP A 46 -7.98 5.71 -7.54
C TRP A 46 -8.36 6.63 -8.71
N GLU A 47 -8.85 7.84 -8.44
CA GLU A 47 -9.22 8.79 -9.49
C GLU A 47 -8.01 9.21 -10.36
N LEU A 48 -6.83 9.30 -9.77
CA LEU A 48 -5.60 9.58 -10.51
C LEU A 48 -5.11 8.38 -11.32
N ALA A 49 -5.21 7.16 -10.79
CA ALA A 49 -4.72 5.95 -11.43
C ALA A 49 -5.67 5.42 -12.51
N LYS A 50 -6.97 5.56 -12.31
CA LYS A 50 -8.02 5.02 -13.19
C LYS A 50 -7.82 5.30 -14.69
N PRO A 51 -7.48 6.52 -15.15
CA PRO A 51 -7.24 6.79 -16.56
C PRO A 51 -5.92 6.20 -17.10
N LEU A 52 -5.01 5.75 -16.22
CA LEU A 52 -3.69 5.26 -16.60
C LEU A 52 -3.65 3.74 -16.72
N ILE A 53 -4.59 3.02 -16.11
CA ILE A 53 -4.56 1.55 -16.10
C ILE A 53 -5.11 0.95 -17.39
N ASN A 54 -4.46 -0.09 -17.88
CA ASN A 54 -5.02 -1.00 -18.87
C ASN A 54 -5.79 -2.10 -18.14
N ASN A 55 -7.11 -1.91 -17.99
CA ASN A 55 -7.99 -2.79 -17.23
C ASN A 55 -8.35 -4.06 -18.03
N SER A 56 -7.39 -4.97 -18.19
CA SER A 56 -7.55 -6.23 -18.91
C SER A 56 -7.54 -7.45 -17.98
N LYS A 57 -7.98 -8.60 -18.48
CA LYS A 57 -7.89 -9.88 -17.77
C LYS A 57 -6.46 -10.37 -17.57
N GLU A 58 -5.54 -9.91 -18.40
CA GLU A 58 -4.11 -10.24 -18.36
C GLU A 58 -3.35 -9.42 -17.32
N ALA A 59 -3.99 -8.39 -16.77
CA ALA A 59 -3.42 -7.60 -15.69
C ALA A 59 -3.32 -8.41 -14.40
N TYR A 60 -2.47 -7.93 -13.49
CA TYR A 60 -2.28 -8.47 -12.16
C TYR A 60 -2.72 -7.46 -11.10
N LEU A 61 -3.21 -7.96 -9.98
CA LEU A 61 -3.28 -7.20 -8.74
C LEU A 61 -2.15 -7.65 -7.83
N ILE A 62 -1.36 -6.71 -7.35
CA ILE A 62 -0.25 -6.98 -6.44
C ILE A 62 -0.60 -6.39 -5.07
N VAL A 63 -0.57 -7.24 -4.05
CA VAL A 63 -0.75 -6.81 -2.65
C VAL A 63 0.56 -6.97 -1.92
N ASP A 64 1.02 -5.88 -1.32
CA ASP A 64 2.20 -5.87 -0.48
C ASP A 64 2.06 -4.83 0.63
N ASP A 65 2.83 -4.97 1.70
CA ASP A 65 2.84 -3.99 2.75
C ASP A 65 4.21 -3.32 2.92
N SER A 66 4.15 -2.08 3.33
CA SER A 66 5.31 -1.27 3.62
C SER A 66 5.20 -0.61 4.98
N ILE A 67 6.34 -0.24 5.55
CA ILE A 67 6.38 0.54 6.78
C ILE A 67 7.06 1.87 6.49
N GLN A 68 6.30 2.94 6.61
CA GLN A 68 6.86 4.27 6.58
C GLN A 68 7.56 4.53 7.91
N ASN A 69 8.90 4.56 7.89
CA ASN A 69 9.70 4.79 9.08
C ASN A 69 9.43 6.20 9.66
N LYS A 70 9.10 6.25 10.94
CA LYS A 70 8.82 7.46 11.72
C LYS A 70 9.47 7.37 13.10
N GLN A 71 10.69 6.80 13.15
CA GLN A 71 11.39 6.50 14.40
C GLN A 71 11.57 7.70 15.34
N TYR A 72 11.68 8.89 14.78
CA TYR A 72 11.83 10.13 15.55
C TYR A 72 10.51 10.81 15.94
N SER A 73 9.38 10.30 15.45
CA SER A 73 8.07 10.88 15.76
C SER A 73 7.59 10.45 17.14
N GLN A 74 7.22 11.44 17.96
CA GLN A 74 6.64 11.21 19.28
C GLN A 74 5.14 11.50 19.33
N LYS A 75 4.59 12.22 18.35
CA LYS A 75 3.24 12.79 18.39
C LYS A 75 2.27 12.21 17.34
N ILE A 76 2.74 11.37 16.42
CA ILE A 76 1.87 10.79 15.40
C ILE A 76 1.17 9.55 16.00
N GLU A 77 -0.14 9.60 16.14
CA GLU A 77 -0.95 8.56 16.79
C GLU A 77 -0.85 7.18 16.14
N LEU A 78 -0.70 7.12 14.81
CA LEU A 78 -0.63 5.87 14.05
C LEU A 78 0.75 5.22 14.06
N VAL A 79 1.76 5.87 14.65
CA VAL A 79 3.12 5.32 14.72
C VAL A 79 3.18 4.24 15.79
N LYS A 80 3.54 3.03 15.38
CA LYS A 80 3.69 1.86 16.24
C LYS A 80 5.03 1.18 16.01
N LEU A 81 5.48 0.44 17.02
CA LEU A 81 6.60 -0.48 16.87
C LEU A 81 6.10 -1.73 16.15
N GLN A 82 6.70 -2.05 15.02
CA GLN A 82 6.32 -3.19 14.21
C GLN A 82 7.52 -3.78 13.47
N TYR A 83 7.46 -5.08 13.16
CA TYR A 83 8.52 -5.74 12.43
C TYR A 83 8.53 -5.32 10.96
N SER A 84 9.70 -4.92 10.46
CA SER A 84 9.95 -4.62 9.06
C SER A 84 10.73 -5.74 8.39
N GLY A 85 10.16 -6.34 7.35
CA GLY A 85 10.85 -7.33 6.53
C GLY A 85 12.10 -6.79 5.83
N ASN A 86 12.08 -5.52 5.43
CA ASN A 86 13.20 -4.89 4.73
C ASN A 86 14.43 -4.67 5.63
N THR A 87 14.20 -4.31 6.89
CA THR A 87 15.30 -4.05 7.85
C THR A 87 15.57 -5.24 8.75
N HIS A 88 14.78 -6.31 8.68
CA HIS A 88 14.79 -7.49 9.57
C HIS A 88 14.83 -7.12 11.07
N SER A 89 14.18 -6.01 11.42
CA SER A 89 14.17 -5.46 12.78
C SER A 89 12.84 -4.80 13.12
N LEU A 90 12.67 -4.47 14.40
CA LEU A 90 11.54 -3.67 14.85
C LEU A 90 11.76 -2.20 14.46
N VAL A 91 10.84 -1.65 13.71
CA VAL A 91 10.84 -0.26 13.27
C VAL A 91 9.64 0.47 13.83
N ARG A 92 9.86 1.68 14.30
CA ARG A 92 8.78 2.57 14.69
C ARG A 92 8.26 3.32 13.47
N GLY A 93 7.04 3.04 13.04
CA GLY A 93 6.50 3.59 11.80
C GLY A 93 5.02 3.33 11.62
N ILE A 94 4.51 3.73 10.45
CA ILE A 94 3.14 3.52 10.02
C ILE A 94 3.13 2.39 8.99
N GLY A 95 2.40 1.32 9.27
CA GLY A 95 2.20 0.22 8.33
C GLY A 95 1.15 0.59 7.28
N ILE A 96 1.40 0.25 6.05
CA ILE A 96 0.50 0.49 4.92
C ILE A 96 0.40 -0.79 4.10
N VAL A 97 -0.83 -1.26 3.87
CA VAL A 97 -1.12 -2.35 2.93
C VAL A 97 -1.50 -1.72 1.60
N ASN A 98 -0.78 -2.02 0.55
CA ASN A 98 -0.93 -1.41 -0.77
C ASN A 98 -1.58 -2.39 -1.75
N LEU A 99 -2.37 -1.87 -2.67
CA LEU A 99 -2.89 -2.57 -3.83
C LEU A 99 -2.43 -1.87 -5.10
N VAL A 100 -1.71 -2.60 -5.93
CA VAL A 100 -1.15 -2.11 -7.19
C VAL A 100 -1.77 -2.88 -8.36
N HIS A 101 -2.20 -2.19 -9.38
CA HIS A 101 -2.56 -2.75 -10.67
C HIS A 101 -1.32 -2.79 -11.56
N ALA A 102 -0.98 -3.96 -12.08
CA ALA A 102 0.17 -4.15 -12.97
C ALA A 102 -0.29 -4.72 -14.32
N HIS A 103 0.18 -4.12 -15.39
CA HIS A 103 -0.02 -4.64 -16.74
C HIS A 103 1.23 -4.33 -17.58
N GLN A 104 1.86 -5.38 -18.10
CA GLN A 104 3.16 -5.27 -18.79
C GLN A 104 4.21 -4.58 -17.91
N ASN A 105 4.66 -3.38 -18.28
CA ASN A 105 5.66 -2.60 -17.52
C ASN A 105 5.04 -1.46 -16.71
N ASP A 106 3.71 -1.36 -16.69
CA ASP A 106 3.00 -0.31 -15.96
C ASP A 106 2.55 -0.80 -14.59
N TYR A 107 2.90 -0.06 -13.55
CA TYR A 107 2.56 -0.33 -12.16
C TYR A 107 1.87 0.88 -11.56
N ASN A 108 0.58 0.78 -11.32
CA ASN A 108 -0.24 1.88 -10.82
C ASN A 108 -0.83 1.52 -9.45
N PRO A 109 -0.51 2.26 -8.38
CA PRO A 109 -1.19 2.08 -7.10
C PRO A 109 -2.65 2.50 -7.26
N ILE A 110 -3.58 1.63 -6.87
CA ILE A 110 -5.01 1.86 -7.02
C ILE A 110 -5.78 1.94 -5.71
N ASP A 111 -5.16 1.49 -4.62
CA ASP A 111 -5.74 1.58 -3.28
C ASP A 111 -4.67 1.33 -2.20
N TYR A 112 -4.95 1.76 -0.97
CA TYR A 112 -4.14 1.42 0.19
C TYR A 112 -4.98 1.38 1.46
N ARG A 113 -4.44 0.74 2.51
CA ARG A 113 -4.99 0.79 3.87
C ARG A 113 -3.88 1.09 4.86
N VAL A 114 -4.16 2.02 5.77
CA VAL A 114 -3.27 2.23 6.92
C VAL A 114 -3.54 1.12 7.94
N TYR A 115 -2.50 0.39 8.30
CA TYR A 115 -2.60 -0.69 9.28
C TYR A 115 -2.63 -0.13 10.70
N ALA A 116 -3.83 -0.05 11.25
CA ALA A 116 -4.09 0.52 12.57
C ALA A 116 -5.08 -0.34 13.39
N PRO A 117 -4.72 -1.59 13.78
CA PRO A 117 -5.63 -2.54 14.40
C PRO A 117 -6.23 -2.06 15.74
N SER A 118 -5.63 -1.07 16.39
CA SER A 118 -6.23 -0.43 17.58
C SER A 118 -7.37 0.54 17.24
N VAL A 119 -7.54 0.90 15.96
CA VAL A 119 -8.58 1.83 15.49
C VAL A 119 -9.73 1.07 14.85
N ASP A 120 -9.41 0.14 13.95
CA ASP A 120 -10.41 -0.59 13.13
C ASP A 120 -10.54 -2.08 13.49
N GLY A 121 -9.69 -2.60 14.39
CA GLY A 121 -9.69 -4.00 14.79
C GLY A 121 -9.21 -4.98 13.72
N LYS A 122 -8.78 -4.51 12.54
CA LYS A 122 -8.47 -5.36 11.39
C LYS A 122 -7.01 -5.79 11.33
N THR A 123 -6.83 -7.03 10.89
CA THR A 123 -5.52 -7.58 10.52
C THR A 123 -5.14 -7.16 9.09
N LYS A 124 -3.86 -7.29 8.72
CA LYS A 124 -3.42 -7.09 7.33
C LYS A 124 -4.12 -8.05 6.35
N ASN A 125 -4.43 -9.27 6.78
CA ASN A 125 -5.17 -10.23 5.96
C ASN A 125 -6.62 -9.80 5.69
N GLU A 126 -7.28 -9.18 6.64
CA GLU A 126 -8.62 -8.60 6.44
C GLU A 126 -8.55 -7.38 5.52
N HIS A 127 -7.54 -6.53 5.67
CA HIS A 127 -7.30 -5.43 4.73
C HIS A 127 -7.08 -5.92 3.29
N LEU A 128 -6.33 -7.03 3.08
CA LEU A 128 -6.20 -7.64 1.76
C LEU A 128 -7.57 -8.01 1.18
N ARG A 129 -8.40 -8.68 1.95
CA ARG A 129 -9.75 -9.09 1.47
C ARG A 129 -10.64 -7.90 1.16
N ASP A 130 -10.60 -6.85 1.99
CA ASP A 130 -11.32 -5.59 1.73
C ASP A 130 -10.83 -4.89 0.47
N LEU A 131 -9.52 -4.81 0.25
CA LEU A 131 -8.92 -4.22 -0.94
C LEU A 131 -9.34 -4.97 -2.21
N LEU A 132 -9.32 -6.31 -2.18
CA LEU A 132 -9.76 -7.13 -3.31
C LEU A 132 -11.27 -6.98 -3.58
N ARG A 133 -12.08 -6.95 -2.53
CA ARG A 133 -13.54 -6.71 -2.68
C ARG A 133 -13.79 -5.39 -3.38
N LEU A 134 -13.19 -4.30 -2.90
CA LEU A 134 -13.33 -2.97 -3.50
C LEU A 134 -12.80 -2.91 -4.94
N ALA A 135 -11.70 -3.60 -5.22
CA ALA A 135 -11.14 -3.65 -6.57
C ALA A 135 -12.10 -4.31 -7.56
N PHE A 136 -12.72 -5.42 -7.19
CA PHE A 136 -13.59 -6.17 -8.10
C PHE A 136 -15.02 -5.63 -8.13
N GLU A 137 -15.60 -5.28 -6.99
CA GLU A 137 -17.00 -4.87 -6.89
C GLU A 137 -17.23 -3.38 -7.20
N GLU A 138 -16.32 -2.50 -6.77
CA GLU A 138 -16.51 -1.05 -6.89
C GLU A 138 -15.68 -0.44 -8.02
N LYS A 139 -14.41 -0.87 -8.18
CA LYS A 139 -13.53 -0.36 -9.23
C LYS A 139 -13.63 -1.13 -10.54
N ASN A 140 -14.38 -2.25 -10.57
CA ASN A 140 -14.59 -3.09 -11.75
C ASN A 140 -13.28 -3.58 -12.40
N ILE A 141 -12.26 -3.90 -11.60
CA ILE A 141 -10.98 -4.40 -12.10
C ILE A 141 -11.17 -5.79 -12.73
N GLN A 142 -10.62 -5.96 -13.93
CA GLN A 142 -10.77 -7.20 -14.72
C GLN A 142 -9.66 -8.22 -14.49
N ALA A 143 -8.60 -7.85 -13.81
CA ALA A 143 -7.46 -8.72 -13.52
C ALA A 143 -7.91 -10.10 -13.02
N GLN A 144 -7.26 -11.16 -13.54
CA GLN A 144 -7.58 -12.54 -13.16
C GLN A 144 -6.65 -13.09 -12.09
N THR A 145 -5.46 -12.51 -11.92
CA THR A 145 -4.41 -13.05 -11.06
C THR A 145 -4.00 -12.03 -9.99
N ILE A 146 -3.91 -12.51 -8.76
CA ILE A 146 -3.47 -11.72 -7.61
C ILE A 146 -2.11 -12.25 -7.15
N LEU A 147 -1.13 -11.34 -6.96
CA LEU A 147 0.21 -11.63 -6.49
C LEU A 147 0.39 -11.08 -5.07
N PHE A 148 0.98 -11.87 -4.20
CA PHE A 148 1.32 -11.45 -2.84
C PHE A 148 2.39 -12.36 -2.25
N ASP A 149 3.05 -11.90 -1.21
CA ASP A 149 4.10 -12.66 -0.52
C ASP A 149 3.54 -13.76 0.40
N SER A 150 4.41 -14.54 0.99
CA SER A 150 4.07 -15.66 1.89
C SER A 150 3.36 -15.22 3.18
N TRP A 151 3.46 -13.94 3.56
CA TRP A 151 2.77 -13.40 4.72
C TRP A 151 1.25 -13.44 4.53
N TYR A 152 0.80 -13.14 3.32
CA TYR A 152 -0.62 -13.15 2.96
C TYR A 152 -1.15 -14.52 2.51
N ALA A 153 -0.29 -15.55 2.44
CA ALA A 153 -0.66 -16.91 2.04
C ALA A 153 -1.43 -17.69 3.13
N ALA A 154 -2.32 -17.00 3.84
CA ALA A 154 -3.22 -17.62 4.81
C ALA A 154 -4.34 -18.38 4.08
N SER A 155 -4.73 -19.56 4.60
CA SER A 155 -5.78 -20.41 3.99
C SER A 155 -7.07 -19.65 3.71
N GLU A 156 -7.46 -18.72 4.58
CA GLU A 156 -8.65 -17.89 4.39
C GLU A 156 -8.55 -16.98 3.17
N ASN A 157 -7.39 -16.37 2.93
CA ASN A 157 -7.16 -15.53 1.77
C ASN A 157 -7.19 -16.35 0.48
N LEU A 158 -6.51 -17.51 0.45
CA LEU A 158 -6.50 -18.40 -0.71
C LEU A 158 -7.92 -18.87 -1.07
N LYS A 159 -8.69 -19.29 -0.05
CA LYS A 159 -10.10 -19.67 -0.22
C LYS A 159 -10.97 -18.49 -0.67
N TYR A 160 -10.69 -17.29 -0.18
CA TYR A 160 -11.42 -16.08 -0.58
C TYR A 160 -11.20 -15.78 -2.06
N ILE A 161 -9.95 -15.75 -2.50
CA ILE A 161 -9.58 -15.52 -3.90
C ILE A 161 -10.18 -16.58 -4.82
N HIS A 162 -10.12 -17.85 -4.41
CA HIS A 162 -10.73 -18.95 -5.15
C HIS A 162 -12.25 -18.76 -5.31
N ARG A 163 -12.95 -18.35 -4.24
CA ARG A 163 -14.40 -18.06 -4.31
C ARG A 163 -14.75 -16.91 -5.24
N LEU A 164 -13.84 -15.95 -5.42
CA LEU A 164 -13.99 -14.87 -6.42
C LEU A 164 -13.76 -15.37 -7.86
N GLY A 165 -13.44 -16.65 -8.06
CA GLY A 165 -13.10 -17.20 -9.38
C GLY A 165 -11.79 -16.65 -9.94
N LYS A 166 -10.88 -16.24 -9.06
CA LYS A 166 -9.59 -15.64 -9.42
C LYS A 166 -8.44 -16.61 -9.14
N PHE A 167 -7.30 -16.38 -9.79
CA PHE A 167 -6.05 -17.07 -9.56
C PHE A 167 -5.17 -16.29 -8.58
N PHE A 168 -4.22 -16.96 -7.97
CA PHE A 168 -3.19 -16.32 -7.15
C PHE A 168 -1.80 -16.92 -7.44
N VAL A 169 -0.78 -16.10 -7.26
CA VAL A 169 0.62 -16.51 -7.26
C VAL A 169 1.24 -15.99 -5.96
N THR A 170 1.78 -16.89 -5.19
CA THR A 170 2.41 -16.60 -3.90
C THR A 170 3.47 -17.63 -3.58
N THR A 171 4.41 -17.30 -2.71
CA THR A 171 5.27 -18.27 -2.06
C THR A 171 4.60 -18.81 -0.80
N LEU A 172 4.85 -20.05 -0.47
CA LEU A 172 4.40 -20.65 0.78
C LEU A 172 5.56 -20.68 1.78
N LYS A 173 5.24 -20.50 3.06
CA LYS A 173 6.22 -20.73 4.12
C LYS A 173 6.58 -22.22 4.17
N GLU A 174 7.83 -22.54 4.46
CA GLU A 174 8.35 -23.93 4.51
C GLU A 174 7.56 -24.87 5.44
N ASN A 175 6.93 -24.33 6.49
CA ASN A 175 6.12 -25.07 7.44
C ASN A 175 4.66 -25.30 7.00
N ARG A 176 4.31 -25.01 5.75
CA ARG A 176 2.95 -25.24 5.23
C ARG A 176 2.82 -26.60 4.59
N LEU A 177 1.82 -27.35 5.04
CA LEU A 177 1.43 -28.60 4.41
C LEU A 177 0.46 -28.32 3.27
N VAL A 178 0.74 -28.92 2.12
CA VAL A 178 -0.08 -28.83 0.92
C VAL A 178 -0.51 -30.23 0.52
N SER A 179 -1.81 -30.46 0.38
CA SER A 179 -2.33 -31.70 -0.20
C SER A 179 -2.47 -31.55 -1.72
N LEU A 180 -1.99 -32.54 -2.46
CA LEU A 180 -2.10 -32.60 -3.93
C LEU A 180 -3.39 -33.30 -4.37
N SER A 181 -4.11 -33.95 -3.45
CA SER A 181 -5.39 -34.60 -3.70
C SER A 181 -6.39 -34.26 -2.63
N LYS A 182 -7.68 -34.27 -3.01
CA LYS A 182 -8.78 -34.33 -2.05
C LYS A 182 -9.01 -35.81 -1.73
N GLU A 183 -8.47 -36.28 -0.64
CA GLU A 183 -8.98 -37.50 0.03
C GLU A 183 -9.96 -37.08 1.11
#